data_4949b952fc6288d25dda6127594079a2
#
_entry.id   4949b952fc6288d25dda6127594079a2
#
_cell.length_a   1.000
_cell.length_b   1.000
_cell.length_c   1.000
_cell.angle_alpha   90.00
_cell.angle_beta   90.00
_cell.angle_gamma   90.00
#
_symmetry.space_group_name_H-M   'P 1'
#
loop_
_entity.id
_entity.type
_entity.pdbx_description
1 polymer ?
#
loop_
_entity_poly.entity_id
_entity_poly.type
_entity_poly.pdbx_seq_one_letter_code
_entity_poly.pdbx_strand_id
1 'polypeptide(L)'
;MPRLGFAFKNYSFHHAGFTLIEVLVVTIILGIALSLAVANLIPDEREKVRIESERVLVLLEQIRDESAMSGKSIAVEVKDNVMQFFERDQKSVETKWLPLAALNGNAIAAREFASGTMGELAMGSLSLSSAKSNERDTIATFQPAGVAAPFEVRIQSAASALNAATIRVDALGNLSLFASTRAAAK
;
A
#
# COMPACT_ATOMS: atom_id res chain seq x y z
N MET A 1 10.12 -30.55 -82.27
CA MET A 1 10.33 -29.94 -80.96
C MET A 1 8.96 -29.40 -80.45
N PRO A 2 8.33 -30.05 -79.43
CA PRO A 2 7.07 -29.56 -78.87
C PRO A 2 7.30 -28.48 -77.85
N ARG A 3 6.61 -27.34 -77.99
CA ARG A 3 6.59 -26.26 -77.05
C ARG A 3 5.65 -26.65 -75.92
N LEU A 4 6.17 -26.80 -74.68
CA LEU A 4 5.34 -26.86 -73.46
C LEU A 4 4.75 -25.49 -73.16
N GLY A 5 3.43 -25.35 -73.34
CA GLY A 5 2.71 -24.19 -72.87
C GLY A 5 2.36 -24.35 -71.41
N PHE A 6 2.96 -23.52 -70.52
CA PHE A 6 2.53 -23.43 -69.14
C PHE A 6 1.27 -22.60 -69.06
N ALA A 7 0.17 -23.23 -68.68
CA ALA A 7 -1.09 -22.55 -68.38
C ALA A 7 -1.03 -22.01 -66.92
N PHE A 8 -0.92 -20.71 -66.77
CA PHE A 8 -1.05 -20.07 -65.45
C PHE A 8 -2.52 -20.05 -65.08
N LYS A 9 -2.89 -20.79 -64.04
CA LYS A 9 -4.21 -20.80 -63.44
C LYS A 9 -4.38 -19.52 -62.64
N ASN A 10 -5.14 -18.57 -63.18
CA ASN A 10 -5.48 -17.33 -62.45
C ASN A 10 -6.40 -17.67 -61.29
N TYR A 11 -5.89 -17.61 -60.06
CA TYR A 11 -6.68 -17.64 -58.84
C TYR A 11 -7.38 -16.27 -58.67
N SER A 12 -8.63 -16.24 -58.94
CA SER A 12 -9.49 -15.07 -58.66
C SER A 12 -9.75 -15.01 -57.18
N PHE A 13 -9.05 -14.13 -56.45
CA PHE A 13 -9.38 -13.85 -55.06
C PHE A 13 -10.72 -13.12 -55.05
N HIS A 14 -11.76 -13.80 -54.58
CA HIS A 14 -13.07 -13.17 -54.31
C HIS A 14 -12.85 -12.32 -53.06
N HIS A 15 -12.87 -11.02 -53.23
CA HIS A 15 -12.93 -10.08 -52.15
C HIS A 15 -14.39 -10.11 -51.64
N ALA A 16 -14.65 -10.95 -50.64
CA ALA A 16 -15.89 -10.91 -49.89
C ALA A 16 -15.85 -9.63 -49.06
N GLY A 17 -16.64 -8.63 -49.38
CA GLY A 17 -16.81 -7.44 -48.56
C GLY A 17 -17.52 -7.81 -47.26
N PHE A 18 -17.12 -7.21 -46.16
CA PHE A 18 -17.78 -7.36 -44.86
C PHE A 18 -19.26 -6.87 -44.94
N THR A 19 -20.14 -7.65 -44.37
CA THR A 19 -21.53 -7.24 -44.27
C THR A 19 -21.72 -6.26 -43.12
N LEU A 20 -22.68 -5.35 -43.23
CA LEU A 20 -22.94 -4.36 -42.18
C LEU A 20 -23.35 -5.03 -40.87
N ILE A 21 -24.05 -6.19 -40.94
CA ILE A 21 -24.42 -6.97 -39.77
C ILE A 21 -23.19 -7.61 -39.07
N GLU A 22 -22.17 -8.04 -39.82
CA GLU A 22 -20.96 -8.63 -39.27
C GLU A 22 -20.18 -7.62 -38.47
N VAL A 23 -20.01 -6.38 -38.96
CA VAL A 23 -19.37 -5.29 -38.23
C VAL A 23 -20.18 -4.93 -36.97
N LEU A 24 -21.54 -4.93 -37.07
CA LEU A 24 -22.39 -4.64 -35.92
C LEU A 24 -22.24 -5.71 -34.83
N VAL A 25 -22.22 -6.99 -35.18
CA VAL A 25 -22.06 -8.08 -34.22
C VAL A 25 -20.66 -8.04 -33.57
N VAL A 26 -19.61 -7.79 -34.35
CA VAL A 26 -18.23 -7.67 -33.83
C VAL A 26 -18.11 -6.50 -32.87
N THR A 27 -18.71 -5.34 -33.17
CA THR A 27 -18.64 -4.18 -32.26
C THR A 27 -19.40 -4.44 -30.95
N ILE A 28 -20.52 -5.16 -30.99
CA ILE A 28 -21.25 -5.56 -29.77
C ILE A 28 -20.37 -6.49 -28.90
N ILE A 29 -19.79 -7.52 -29.52
CA ILE A 29 -18.92 -8.48 -28.81
C ILE A 29 -17.71 -7.77 -28.19
N LEU A 30 -17.05 -6.88 -28.94
CA LEU A 30 -15.94 -6.08 -28.44
C LEU A 30 -16.37 -5.16 -27.31
N GLY A 31 -17.51 -4.54 -27.39
CA GLY A 31 -18.08 -3.70 -26.33
C GLY A 31 -18.29 -4.46 -25.02
N ILE A 32 -18.85 -5.66 -25.11
CA ILE A 32 -19.05 -6.53 -23.94
C ILE A 32 -17.69 -7.00 -23.37
N ALA A 33 -16.78 -7.44 -24.23
CA ALA A 33 -15.45 -7.89 -23.81
C ALA A 33 -14.64 -6.79 -23.13
N LEU A 34 -14.67 -5.57 -23.66
CA LEU A 34 -14.02 -4.40 -23.06
C LEU A 34 -14.66 -4.02 -21.72
N SER A 35 -15.99 -4.06 -21.62
CA SER A 35 -16.71 -3.79 -20.37
C SER A 35 -16.29 -4.74 -19.25
N LEU A 36 -16.18 -6.05 -19.54
CA LEU A 36 -15.71 -7.04 -18.57
C LEU A 36 -14.24 -6.87 -18.22
N ALA A 37 -13.39 -6.51 -19.18
CA ALA A 37 -11.97 -6.26 -18.93
C ALA A 37 -11.76 -5.07 -18.00
N VAL A 38 -12.47 -3.96 -18.21
CA VAL A 38 -12.37 -2.75 -17.36
C VAL A 38 -12.82 -3.04 -15.94
N ALA A 39 -13.90 -3.79 -15.74
CA ALA A 39 -14.40 -4.14 -14.40
C ALA A 39 -13.36 -4.92 -13.55
N ASN A 40 -12.50 -5.72 -14.20
CA ASN A 40 -11.46 -6.50 -13.53
C ASN A 40 -10.13 -5.73 -13.32
N LEU A 41 -9.96 -4.57 -13.95
CA LEU A 41 -8.73 -3.78 -13.85
C LEU A 41 -8.74 -2.78 -12.69
N ILE A 42 -9.89 -2.51 -12.09
CA ILE A 42 -10.01 -1.61 -10.94
C ILE A 42 -9.84 -2.45 -9.66
N PRO A 43 -8.73 -2.29 -8.93
CA PRO A 43 -8.56 -3.01 -7.67
C PRO A 43 -9.68 -2.65 -6.70
N ASP A 44 -10.27 -3.66 -6.06
CA ASP A 44 -11.23 -3.46 -4.98
C ASP A 44 -10.57 -2.63 -3.85
N GLU A 45 -11.32 -1.75 -3.22
CA GLU A 45 -10.86 -0.92 -2.11
C GLU A 45 -10.27 -1.75 -0.96
N ARG A 46 -10.79 -2.96 -0.74
CA ARG A 46 -10.24 -3.92 0.22
C ARG A 46 -8.84 -4.39 -0.16
N GLU A 47 -8.64 -4.66 -1.44
CA GLU A 47 -7.35 -5.11 -1.95
C GLU A 47 -6.30 -4.00 -1.86
N LYS A 48 -6.66 -2.75 -2.11
CA LYS A 48 -5.77 -1.60 -1.91
C LYS A 48 -5.33 -1.48 -0.45
N VAL A 49 -6.27 -1.58 0.50
CA VAL A 49 -5.97 -1.54 1.94
C VAL A 49 -5.10 -2.73 2.34
N ARG A 50 -5.37 -3.94 1.83
CA ARG A 50 -4.57 -5.13 2.11
C ARG A 50 -3.12 -4.95 1.65
N ILE A 51 -2.93 -4.57 0.38
CA ILE A 51 -1.59 -4.37 -0.18
C ILE A 51 -0.84 -3.29 0.58
N GLU A 52 -1.50 -2.17 0.90
CA GLU A 52 -0.84 -1.09 1.63
C GLU A 52 -0.50 -1.48 3.06
N SER A 53 -1.39 -2.21 3.74
CA SER A 53 -1.11 -2.68 5.11
C SER A 53 0.05 -3.68 5.17
N GLU A 54 0.19 -4.58 4.20
CA GLU A 54 1.34 -5.47 4.09
C GLU A 54 2.65 -4.71 3.87
N ARG A 55 2.62 -3.67 3.03
CA ARG A 55 3.79 -2.80 2.79
C ARG A 55 4.20 -2.02 4.03
N VAL A 56 3.23 -1.48 4.76
CA VAL A 56 3.48 -0.75 6.00
C VAL A 56 4.00 -1.69 7.08
N LEU A 57 3.46 -2.92 7.17
CA LEU A 57 3.94 -3.94 8.10
C LEU A 57 5.44 -4.23 7.87
N VAL A 58 5.84 -4.53 6.63
CA VAL A 58 7.24 -4.79 6.28
C VAL A 58 8.13 -3.60 6.59
N LEU A 59 7.65 -2.38 6.35
CA LEU A 59 8.41 -1.18 6.67
C LEU A 59 8.61 -1.01 8.18
N LEU A 60 7.59 -1.24 8.99
CA LEU A 60 7.70 -1.17 10.44
C LEU A 60 8.61 -2.28 11.01
N GLU A 61 8.61 -3.48 10.41
CA GLU A 61 9.57 -4.53 10.75
C GLU A 61 11.00 -4.09 10.47
N GLN A 62 11.26 -3.48 9.32
CA GLN A 62 12.58 -2.94 8.98
C GLN A 62 13.02 -1.84 9.94
N ILE A 63 12.11 -0.94 10.35
CA ILE A 63 12.39 0.12 11.33
C ILE A 63 12.72 -0.45 12.71
N ARG A 64 11.98 -1.47 13.16
CA ARG A 64 12.28 -2.19 14.40
C ARG A 64 13.67 -2.80 14.37
N ASP A 65 13.98 -3.51 13.28
CA ASP A 65 15.25 -4.20 13.11
C ASP A 65 16.42 -3.19 13.03
N GLU A 66 16.22 -2.06 12.34
CA GLU A 66 17.20 -0.97 12.32
C GLU A 66 17.44 -0.38 13.71
N SER A 67 16.38 -0.17 14.50
CA SER A 67 16.51 0.29 15.88
C SER A 67 17.36 -0.67 16.71
N ALA A 68 17.14 -1.98 16.58
CA ALA A 68 17.90 -3.00 17.27
C ALA A 68 19.37 -3.06 16.80
N MET A 69 19.61 -2.93 15.50
CA MET A 69 20.96 -3.03 14.91
C MET A 69 21.79 -1.77 15.14
N SER A 70 21.20 -0.58 15.00
CA SER A 70 21.90 0.69 15.17
C SER A 70 22.09 1.10 16.63
N GLY A 71 21.38 0.47 17.56
CA GLY A 71 21.37 0.84 18.97
C GLY A 71 20.69 2.18 19.24
N LYS A 72 19.87 2.68 18.30
CA LYS A 72 19.18 3.96 18.41
C LYS A 72 17.67 3.77 18.54
N SER A 73 17.03 4.60 19.37
CA SER A 73 15.58 4.64 19.39
C SER A 73 15.07 5.33 18.12
N ILE A 74 14.06 4.73 17.47
CA ILE A 74 13.46 5.26 16.25
C ILE A 74 11.98 5.53 16.53
N ALA A 75 11.55 6.76 16.28
CA ALA A 75 10.17 7.20 16.40
C ALA A 75 9.46 7.11 15.05
N VAL A 76 8.16 6.80 15.11
CA VAL A 76 7.25 6.75 13.96
C VAL A 76 6.17 7.78 14.18
N GLU A 77 5.94 8.64 13.20
CA GLU A 77 4.87 9.63 13.18
C GLU A 77 4.06 9.47 11.90
N VAL A 78 2.76 9.63 12.01
CA VAL A 78 1.86 9.72 10.84
C VAL A 78 1.20 11.09 10.88
N LYS A 79 1.51 11.90 9.88
CA LYS A 79 0.97 13.27 9.75
C LYS A 79 0.65 13.55 8.28
N ASP A 80 -0.51 14.16 8.03
CA ASP A 80 -0.95 14.54 6.68
C ASP A 80 -0.90 13.38 5.66
N ASN A 81 -1.27 12.18 6.09
CA ASN A 81 -1.21 10.94 5.31
C ASN A 81 0.22 10.53 4.89
N VAL A 82 1.22 11.01 5.63
CA VAL A 82 2.63 10.69 5.43
C VAL A 82 3.18 10.03 6.69
N MET A 83 3.82 8.88 6.55
CA MET A 83 4.57 8.22 7.62
C MET A 83 6.01 8.73 7.62
N GLN A 84 6.46 9.23 8.75
CA GLN A 84 7.79 9.80 8.95
C GLN A 84 8.52 9.08 10.07
N PHE A 85 9.85 9.05 9.97
CA PHE A 85 10.71 8.35 10.91
C PHE A 85 11.78 9.29 11.44
N PHE A 86 12.03 9.19 12.74
CA PHE A 86 13.01 10.03 13.43
C PHE A 86 13.90 9.17 14.30
N GLU A 87 15.19 9.45 14.33
CA GLU A 87 16.11 8.83 15.27
C GLU A 87 16.38 9.76 16.45
N ARG A 88 16.60 9.18 17.63
CA ARG A 88 16.97 9.95 18.81
C ARG A 88 18.42 10.38 18.72
N ASP A 89 18.69 11.67 18.88
CA ASP A 89 20.06 12.19 19.01
C ASP A 89 20.68 11.75 20.35
N GLN A 90 21.65 10.86 20.28
CA GLN A 90 22.38 10.37 21.48
C GLN A 90 23.35 11.38 22.05
N LYS A 91 23.72 12.43 21.33
CA LYS A 91 24.68 13.45 21.75
C LYS A 91 24.03 14.59 22.51
N SER A 92 22.73 14.73 22.42
CA SER A 92 21.99 15.79 23.10
C SER A 92 21.55 15.35 24.51
N VAL A 93 21.78 16.19 25.51
CA VAL A 93 21.23 16.00 26.87
C VAL A 93 19.70 16.09 26.86
N GLU A 94 19.15 16.93 25.98
CA GLU A 94 17.71 17.01 25.76
C GLU A 94 17.26 15.97 24.73
N THR A 95 16.05 15.42 24.89
CA THR A 95 15.48 14.50 23.93
C THR A 95 15.20 15.24 22.61
N LYS A 96 16.12 15.09 21.66
CA LYS A 96 15.98 15.65 20.31
C LYS A 96 15.81 14.53 19.31
N TRP A 97 14.80 14.69 18.46
CA TRP A 97 14.51 13.79 17.36
C TRP A 97 15.02 14.39 16.05
N LEU A 98 15.78 13.63 15.29
CA LEU A 98 16.30 14.00 13.99
C LEU A 98 15.66 13.12 12.93
N PRO A 99 15.33 13.64 11.75
CA PRO A 99 14.84 12.80 10.66
C PRO A 99 15.80 11.63 10.41
N LEU A 100 15.26 10.43 10.30
CA LEU A 100 16.06 9.24 10.01
C LEU A 100 16.62 9.35 8.59
N ALA A 101 17.95 9.45 8.47
CA ALA A 101 18.60 9.73 7.19
C ALA A 101 18.66 8.51 6.28
N ALA A 102 18.80 7.31 6.86
CA ALA A 102 18.96 6.09 6.08
C ALA A 102 18.45 4.86 6.84
N LEU A 103 17.96 3.88 6.10
CA LEU A 103 17.62 2.54 6.57
C LEU A 103 18.49 1.55 5.79
N ASN A 104 19.23 0.70 6.48
CA ASN A 104 20.16 -0.25 5.86
C ASN A 104 21.06 0.39 4.78
N GLY A 105 21.52 1.62 5.03
CA GLY A 105 22.34 2.37 4.08
C GLY A 105 21.60 3.04 2.92
N ASN A 106 20.30 2.83 2.79
CA ASN A 106 19.46 3.50 1.81
C ASN A 106 18.74 4.70 2.44
N ALA A 107 18.71 5.84 1.74
CA ALA A 107 17.99 7.00 2.21
C ALA A 107 16.49 6.66 2.43
N ILE A 108 16.01 6.91 3.64
CA ILE A 108 14.58 6.85 3.93
C ILE A 108 13.98 8.21 3.62
N ALA A 109 13.10 8.22 2.63
CA ALA A 109 12.17 9.32 2.46
C ALA A 109 10.94 9.07 3.35
N ALA A 110 10.34 10.16 3.84
CA ALA A 110 8.98 10.11 4.35
C ALA A 110 8.08 9.41 3.31
N ARG A 111 7.22 8.50 3.77
CA ARG A 111 6.41 7.68 2.89
C ARG A 111 4.96 8.11 2.92
N GLU A 112 4.45 8.52 1.77
CA GLU A 112 3.01 8.72 1.58
C GLU A 112 2.29 7.37 1.51
N PHE A 113 1.10 7.29 2.11
CA PHE A 113 0.20 6.16 1.92
C PHE A 113 -0.29 6.13 0.47
N ALA A 114 -0.53 4.92 -0.05
CA ALA A 114 -0.96 4.74 -1.44
C ALA A 114 -2.25 5.52 -1.73
N SER A 115 -2.38 5.98 -2.97
CA SER A 115 -3.58 6.71 -3.43
C SER A 115 -4.85 5.92 -3.13
N GLY A 116 -5.81 6.57 -2.48
CA GLY A 116 -7.07 5.96 -2.07
C GLY A 116 -7.01 5.27 -0.70
N THR A 117 -5.87 5.36 0.03
CA THR A 117 -5.75 4.89 1.41
C THR A 117 -5.37 6.02 2.35
N MET A 118 -5.73 5.89 3.61
CA MET A 118 -5.40 6.82 4.68
C MET A 118 -4.81 6.05 5.85
N GLY A 119 -3.73 6.59 6.41
CA GLY A 119 -3.08 6.04 7.59
C GLY A 119 -3.33 6.91 8.83
N GLU A 120 -3.56 6.26 9.97
CA GLU A 120 -3.72 6.89 11.27
C GLU A 120 -2.90 6.13 12.31
N LEU A 121 -2.19 6.85 13.16
CA LEU A 121 -1.45 6.31 14.29
C LEU A 121 -2.25 6.49 15.56
N ALA A 122 -2.50 5.40 16.29
CA ALA A 122 -3.11 5.40 17.61
C ALA A 122 -2.14 4.81 18.63
N MET A 123 -1.90 5.50 19.72
CA MET A 123 -1.19 4.93 20.86
C MET A 123 -2.11 3.98 21.60
N GLY A 124 -1.56 2.82 22.05
CA GLY A 124 -2.33 1.79 22.73
C GLY A 124 -3.16 2.34 23.88
N SER A 125 -4.24 1.68 24.26
CA SER A 125 -5.44 2.09 25.02
C SER A 125 -5.29 2.85 26.36
N LEU A 126 -4.17 3.48 26.59
CA LEU A 126 -4.03 4.58 27.51
C LEU A 126 -4.26 5.90 26.76
N SER A 127 -5.37 5.99 26.03
CA SER A 127 -5.97 7.27 25.70
C SER A 127 -6.41 7.89 27.03
N LEU A 128 -5.47 8.40 27.75
CA LEU A 128 -5.74 9.47 28.70
C LEU A 128 -6.15 10.67 27.84
N SER A 129 -7.43 10.70 27.51
CA SER A 129 -8.10 11.91 27.10
C SER A 129 -8.04 12.90 28.27
N SER A 130 -6.91 13.53 28.43
CA SER A 130 -6.74 14.64 29.35
C SER A 130 -5.79 15.63 28.71
N ALA A 131 -6.43 16.61 28.12
CA ALA A 131 -6.03 17.99 28.11
C ALA A 131 -4.52 18.28 28.10
N LYS A 132 -4.05 18.88 27.02
CA LYS A 132 -2.81 19.68 26.96
C LYS A 132 -1.50 18.94 27.19
N SER A 133 -1.30 17.79 26.59
CA SER A 133 0.05 17.32 26.30
C SER A 133 0.55 18.00 25.03
N ASN A 134 1.76 18.55 25.10
CA ASN A 134 2.44 19.11 23.96
C ASN A 134 2.42 18.10 22.82
N GLU A 135 2.27 18.57 21.59
CA GLU A 135 2.17 17.88 20.31
C GLU A 135 3.20 16.74 20.07
N ARG A 136 4.07 16.47 21.03
CA ARG A 136 5.17 15.49 21.00
C ARG A 136 4.88 14.17 21.71
N ASP A 137 3.77 14.02 22.42
CA ASP A 137 3.48 12.81 23.21
C ASP A 137 2.79 11.69 22.42
N THR A 138 2.55 11.91 21.12
CA THR A 138 1.89 10.95 20.22
C THR A 138 2.87 10.22 19.30
N ILE A 139 4.16 10.17 19.68
CA ILE A 139 5.18 9.55 18.85
C ILE A 139 5.39 8.10 19.31
N ALA A 140 5.03 7.16 18.45
CA ALA A 140 5.33 5.74 18.64
C ALA A 140 6.83 5.49 18.50
N THR A 141 7.44 4.70 19.39
CA THR A 141 8.90 4.48 19.38
C THR A 141 9.26 3.01 19.46
N PHE A 142 10.23 2.61 18.63
CA PHE A 142 10.99 1.39 18.81
C PHE A 142 12.29 1.70 19.56
N GLN A 143 12.63 0.85 20.54
CA GLN A 143 13.85 0.96 21.31
C GLN A 143 14.87 -0.12 20.89
N PRO A 144 16.17 0.12 21.09
CA PRO A 144 17.23 -0.82 20.70
C PRO A 144 17.09 -2.23 21.30
N ALA A 145 16.43 -2.35 22.46
CA ALA A 145 16.18 -3.64 23.11
C ALA A 145 15.04 -4.45 22.45
N GLY A 146 14.48 -3.98 21.33
CA GLY A 146 13.32 -4.58 20.68
C GLY A 146 12.00 -4.28 21.38
N VAL A 147 12.02 -3.49 22.46
CA VAL A 147 10.83 -3.07 23.19
C VAL A 147 10.22 -1.86 22.50
N ALA A 148 8.90 -1.77 22.51
CA ALA A 148 8.17 -0.61 21.98
C ALA A 148 7.16 -0.10 23.00
N ALA A 149 6.81 1.18 22.94
CA ALA A 149 5.54 1.61 23.52
C ALA A 149 4.44 1.03 22.63
N PRO A 150 3.43 0.29 23.17
CA PRO A 150 2.39 -0.31 22.33
C PRO A 150 1.65 0.74 21.53
N PHE A 151 1.53 0.52 20.22
CA PHE A 151 0.82 1.42 19.33
C PHE A 151 0.14 0.66 18.19
N GLU A 152 -0.77 1.31 17.52
CA GLU A 152 -1.49 0.76 16.37
C GLU A 152 -1.41 1.72 15.19
N VAL A 153 -1.18 1.16 14.00
CA VAL A 153 -1.30 1.88 12.74
C VAL A 153 -2.53 1.35 12.02
N ARG A 154 -3.53 2.19 11.89
CA ARG A 154 -4.75 1.88 11.15
C ARG A 154 -4.64 2.41 9.73
N ILE A 155 -4.91 1.55 8.77
CA ILE A 155 -4.94 1.87 7.35
C ILE A 155 -6.35 1.62 6.87
N GLN A 156 -6.95 2.62 6.25
CA GLN A 156 -8.33 2.54 5.78
C GLN A 156 -8.46 3.07 4.36
N SER A 157 -9.50 2.64 3.64
CA SER A 157 -9.83 3.23 2.35
C SER A 157 -10.34 4.66 2.54
N ALA A 158 -9.87 5.57 1.69
CA ALA A 158 -10.39 6.94 1.66
C ALA A 158 -11.85 7.01 1.22
N ALA A 159 -12.33 6.00 0.46
CA ALA A 159 -13.71 5.92 0.02
C ALA A 159 -14.64 5.27 1.06
N SER A 160 -14.12 4.42 1.96
CA SER A 160 -14.93 3.69 2.92
C SER A 160 -14.16 3.29 4.17
N ALA A 161 -14.50 3.86 5.30
CA ALA A 161 -13.92 3.50 6.59
C ALA A 161 -14.23 2.04 7.04
N LEU A 162 -15.14 1.34 6.35
CA LEU A 162 -15.44 -0.07 6.61
C LEU A 162 -14.33 -1.00 6.12
N ASN A 163 -13.58 -0.57 5.12
CA ASN A 163 -12.42 -1.27 4.61
C ASN A 163 -11.18 -0.74 5.34
N ALA A 164 -10.80 -1.39 6.41
CA ALA A 164 -9.65 -1.01 7.22
C ALA A 164 -8.82 -2.23 7.61
N ALA A 165 -7.53 -2.01 7.84
CA ALA A 165 -6.63 -2.95 8.47
C ALA A 165 -5.90 -2.23 9.61
N THR A 166 -5.52 -2.97 10.64
CA THR A 166 -4.80 -2.43 11.80
C THR A 166 -3.55 -3.25 12.03
N ILE A 167 -2.41 -2.58 12.04
CA ILE A 167 -1.14 -3.17 12.46
C ILE A 167 -0.96 -2.79 13.92
N ARG A 168 -0.86 -3.78 14.79
CA ARG A 168 -0.61 -3.61 16.21
C ARG A 168 0.83 -3.96 16.53
N VAL A 169 1.48 -3.08 17.28
CA VAL A 169 2.80 -3.32 17.86
C VAL A 169 2.63 -3.48 19.37
N ASP A 170 3.07 -4.60 19.91
CA ASP A 170 3.00 -4.89 21.34
C ASP A 170 4.24 -4.33 22.10
N ALA A 171 4.24 -4.46 23.41
CA ALA A 171 5.33 -3.99 24.25
C ALA A 171 6.66 -4.72 24.01
N LEU A 172 6.64 -5.88 23.37
CA LEU A 172 7.84 -6.63 22.98
C LEU A 172 8.29 -6.33 21.55
N GLY A 173 7.65 -5.36 20.89
CA GLY A 173 7.95 -4.98 19.52
C GLY A 173 7.45 -5.99 18.47
N ASN A 174 6.59 -6.96 18.85
CA ASN A 174 6.01 -7.85 17.85
C ASN A 174 4.91 -7.14 17.08
N LEU A 175 4.93 -7.33 15.77
CA LEU A 175 3.95 -6.75 14.87
C LEU A 175 2.90 -7.79 14.48
N SER A 176 1.63 -7.40 14.47
CA SER A 176 0.52 -8.25 14.08
C SER A 176 -0.45 -7.46 13.20
N LEU A 177 -0.85 -8.04 12.07
CA LEU A 177 -1.79 -7.44 11.12
C LEU A 177 -3.19 -8.02 11.33
N PHE A 178 -4.16 -7.16 11.56
CA PHE A 178 -5.57 -7.47 11.70
C PHE A 178 -6.36 -6.80 10.58
N ALA A 179 -6.98 -7.59 9.70
CA ALA A 179 -7.92 -7.06 8.72
C ALA A 179 -9.30 -6.89 9.39
N SER A 180 -9.88 -5.70 9.29
CA SER A 180 -11.26 -5.48 9.73
C SER A 180 -12.21 -6.07 8.69
N THR A 181 -12.53 -7.35 8.86
CA THR A 181 -13.68 -7.94 8.17
C THR A 181 -14.89 -7.71 9.07
N ARG A 182 -15.62 -6.60 8.90
CA ARG A 182 -16.92 -6.49 9.53
C ARG A 182 -17.81 -7.52 8.87
N ALA A 183 -18.09 -8.60 9.60
CA ALA A 183 -19.16 -9.51 9.24
C ALA A 183 -20.40 -8.66 8.97
N ALA A 184 -21.01 -8.82 7.78
CA ALA A 184 -22.29 -8.22 7.48
C ALA A 184 -23.24 -8.58 8.62
N ALA A 185 -23.66 -7.58 9.36
CA ALA A 185 -24.78 -7.74 10.31
C ALA A 185 -25.99 -8.16 9.48
N LYS A 186 -26.48 -9.37 9.76
CA LYS A 186 -27.66 -9.97 9.18
C LYS A 186 -28.92 -9.31 9.74
#